data_20a3d99ba9d34d1fbd8d653904a302b5
#
_entry.id   20a3d99ba9d34d1fbd8d653904a302b5
#
_cell.length_a   1.000
_cell.length_b   1.000
_cell.length_c   1.000
_cell.angle_alpha   90.00
_cell.angle_beta   90.00
_cell.angle_gamma   90.00
#
_symmetry.space_group_name_H-M   'P 1'
#
loop_
_entity.id
_entity.type
_entity.pdbx_description
1 polymer ?
#
loop_
_entity_poly.entity_id
_entity_poly.type
_entity_poly.pdbx_seq_one_letter_code
_entity_poly.pdbx_strand_id
1 'polypeptide(L)'
;MSNLALPASHLIGEKVVNYKGENLGKVKEIMINPNTGKVAYVVVSYGGFLGMGDKLFAFPIKAFKVYTANAQFKIKKTKEELEEAPGFDKNNWPETSSDYW
;
A
#
# COMPACT_ATOMS: atom_id res chain seq x y z
N MET A 1 15.33 7.50 -17.82
CA MET A 1 15.01 8.16 -17.32
C MET A 1 14.39 8.05 -16.18
N SER A 2 14.75 8.29 -15.28
CA SER A 2 14.37 7.94 -14.02
C SER A 2 13.45 8.87 -13.33
N ASN A 3 13.14 9.96 -13.92
CA ASN A 3 12.33 10.98 -13.25
C ASN A 3 10.91 10.99 -13.76
N LEU A 4 10.29 9.85 -13.69
CA LEU A 4 8.92 9.76 -14.14
C LEU A 4 7.98 10.15 -13.03
N ALA A 5 7.06 11.02 -13.35
CA ALA A 5 5.94 11.30 -12.45
C ALA A 5 4.80 10.37 -12.84
N LEU A 6 4.20 9.76 -11.85
CA LEU A 6 3.09 8.84 -12.08
C LEU A 6 1.82 9.41 -11.45
N PRO A 7 0.71 9.42 -12.17
CA PRO A 7 -0.54 9.88 -11.58
C PRO A 7 -0.96 8.95 -10.45
N ALA A 8 -1.27 9.54 -9.30
CA ALA A 8 -1.73 8.73 -8.17
C ALA A 8 -2.98 7.93 -8.52
N SER A 9 -3.83 8.50 -9.38
CA SER A 9 -5.05 7.81 -9.79
C SER A 9 -4.79 6.54 -10.59
N HIS A 10 -3.61 6.44 -11.23
CA HIS A 10 -3.25 5.21 -11.92
C HIS A 10 -2.73 4.15 -10.99
N LEU A 11 -2.27 4.56 -9.82
CA LEU A 11 -1.70 3.63 -8.85
C LEU A 11 -2.73 3.09 -7.87
N ILE A 12 -3.73 3.91 -7.57
CA ILE A 12 -4.80 3.49 -6.68
C ILE A 12 -5.63 2.41 -7.39
N GLY A 13 -5.81 1.30 -6.71
CA GLY A 13 -6.51 0.15 -7.28
C GLY A 13 -5.59 -0.91 -7.84
N GLU A 14 -4.30 -0.60 -7.96
CA GLU A 14 -3.36 -1.57 -8.53
C GLU A 14 -3.04 -2.67 -7.54
N LYS A 15 -2.74 -3.85 -8.07
CA LYS A 15 -2.42 -5.02 -7.27
C LYS A 15 -1.07 -4.86 -6.59
N VAL A 16 -0.99 -5.33 -5.36
CA VAL A 16 0.26 -5.40 -4.60
C VAL A 16 0.63 -6.87 -4.47
N VAL A 17 1.87 -7.19 -4.84
CA VAL A 17 2.36 -8.57 -4.76
C VAL A 17 3.67 -8.56 -3.99
N ASN A 18 4.09 -9.75 -3.54
CA ASN A 18 5.42 -9.88 -2.95
C ASN A 18 6.36 -10.52 -3.96
N TYR A 19 7.60 -10.78 -3.53
CA TYR A 19 8.60 -11.32 -4.44
C TYR A 19 8.39 -12.80 -4.76
N LYS A 20 7.44 -13.43 -4.09
CA LYS A 20 7.03 -14.79 -4.44
C LYS A 20 5.85 -14.79 -5.41
N GLY A 21 5.37 -13.61 -5.79
CA GLY A 21 4.23 -13.51 -6.69
C GLY A 21 2.88 -13.63 -6.01
N GLU A 22 2.85 -13.69 -4.68
CA GLU A 22 1.58 -13.79 -3.96
C GLU A 22 0.86 -12.46 -3.98
N ASN A 23 -0.46 -12.50 -4.11
CA ASN A 23 -1.30 -11.31 -4.12
C ASN A 23 -1.51 -10.84 -2.68
N LEU A 24 -1.03 -9.65 -2.39
CA LEU A 24 -1.14 -9.06 -1.04
C LEU A 24 -2.24 -8.03 -0.95
N GLY A 25 -3.02 -7.85 -2.00
CA GLY A 25 -4.12 -6.91 -1.97
C GLY A 25 -3.98 -5.83 -3.02
N LYS A 26 -4.55 -4.68 -2.73
CA LYS A 26 -4.58 -3.55 -3.67
C LYS A 26 -4.21 -2.27 -2.97
N VAL A 27 -3.66 -1.34 -3.73
CA VAL A 27 -3.45 0.02 -3.24
C VAL A 27 -4.81 0.67 -3.09
N LYS A 28 -5.17 1.02 -1.87
CA LYS A 28 -6.45 1.66 -1.60
C LYS A 28 -6.34 3.17 -1.63
N GLU A 29 -5.27 3.72 -1.09
CA GLU A 29 -5.06 5.16 -1.05
C GLU A 29 -3.58 5.48 -1.02
N ILE A 30 -3.27 6.69 -1.46
CA ILE A 30 -1.93 7.26 -1.33
C ILE A 30 -2.10 8.53 -0.51
N MET A 31 -1.53 8.55 0.68
CA MET A 31 -1.75 9.62 1.63
C MET A 31 -0.63 10.66 1.48
N ILE A 32 -1.02 11.90 1.33
CA ILE A 32 -0.10 13.00 1.08
C ILE A 32 -0.03 13.88 2.32
N ASN A 33 1.17 14.26 2.70
CA ASN A 33 1.36 15.28 3.72
C ASN A 33 1.44 16.64 3.03
N PRO A 34 0.41 17.47 3.12
CA PRO A 34 0.42 18.73 2.37
C PRO A 34 1.43 19.74 2.90
N ASN A 35 1.89 19.57 4.15
CA ASN A 35 2.88 20.50 4.71
C ASN A 35 4.27 20.26 4.13
N THR A 36 4.59 19.02 3.81
CA THR A 36 5.90 18.69 3.24
C THR A 36 5.84 18.46 1.74
N GLY A 37 4.65 18.23 1.20
CA GLY A 37 4.47 17.89 -0.20
C GLY A 37 4.88 16.46 -0.52
N LYS A 38 5.06 15.62 0.49
CA LYS A 38 5.54 14.25 0.27
C LYS A 38 4.44 13.26 0.53
N VAL A 39 4.63 12.04 -0.03
CA VAL A 39 3.75 10.93 0.28
C VAL A 39 4.00 10.52 1.72
N ALA A 40 2.96 10.56 2.54
CA ALA A 40 3.07 10.14 3.93
C ALA A 40 3.13 8.61 4.02
N TYR A 41 2.25 7.93 3.29
CA TYR A 41 2.27 6.47 3.21
C TYR A 41 1.27 6.00 2.16
N VAL A 42 1.38 4.72 1.81
CA VAL A 42 0.48 4.07 0.87
C VAL A 42 -0.36 3.08 1.66
N VAL A 43 -1.66 3.09 1.45
CA VAL A 43 -2.57 2.17 2.13
C VAL A 43 -2.85 0.99 1.23
N VAL A 44 -2.61 -0.20 1.76
CA VAL A 44 -2.90 -1.46 1.07
C VAL A 44 -4.08 -2.12 1.77
N SER A 45 -5.08 -2.51 0.98
CA SER A 45 -6.23 -3.25 1.47
C SER A 45 -5.99 -4.73 1.19
N TYR A 46 -5.92 -5.52 2.24
CA TYR A 46 -5.63 -6.95 2.15
C TYR A 46 -6.84 -7.77 2.61
N GLY A 47 -7.17 -8.78 1.84
CA GLY A 47 -8.27 -9.67 2.18
C GLY A 47 -9.59 -9.01 1.92
N GLY A 48 -10.59 -9.35 2.73
CA GLY A 48 -11.90 -8.76 2.58
C GLY A 48 -12.66 -9.38 1.43
N PHE A 49 -13.73 -10.07 1.76
CA PHE A 49 -14.54 -10.68 0.74
C PHE A 49 -15.74 -9.78 0.55
N LEU A 50 -15.96 -9.34 -0.64
CA LEU A 50 -17.05 -8.42 -0.98
C LEU A 50 -16.93 -7.09 -0.21
N GLY A 51 -15.69 -6.67 0.01
CA GLY A 51 -15.44 -5.40 0.69
C GLY A 51 -15.65 -5.43 2.19
N MET A 52 -15.85 -6.62 2.75
CA MET A 52 -16.07 -6.76 4.18
C MET A 52 -14.88 -7.45 4.81
N GLY A 53 -14.42 -6.90 5.92
CA GLY A 53 -13.37 -7.54 6.70
C GLY A 53 -11.97 -7.38 6.15
N ASP A 54 -11.77 -6.49 5.17
CA ASP A 54 -10.43 -6.26 4.68
C ASP A 54 -9.61 -5.53 5.73
N LYS A 55 -8.33 -5.85 5.75
CA LYS A 55 -7.38 -5.19 6.63
C LYS A 55 -6.69 -4.09 5.88
N LEU A 56 -6.44 -2.97 6.55
CA LEU A 56 -5.73 -1.85 5.97
C LEU A 56 -4.34 -1.76 6.58
N PHE A 57 -3.35 -1.59 5.72
CA PHE A 57 -1.95 -1.50 6.14
C PHE A 57 -1.34 -0.23 5.57
N ALA A 58 -0.53 0.44 6.39
CA ALA A 58 0.17 1.66 5.97
C ALA A 58 1.62 1.31 5.72
N PHE A 59 2.09 1.51 4.50
CA PHE A 59 3.47 1.25 4.13
C PHE A 59 4.13 2.53 3.63
N PRO A 60 5.40 2.77 3.97
CA PRO A 60 6.09 3.91 3.36
C PRO A 60 6.23 3.68 1.86
N ILE A 61 6.19 4.76 1.09
CA ILE A 61 6.28 4.63 -0.36
C ILE A 61 7.57 3.93 -0.80
N LYS A 62 8.64 4.13 -0.08
CA LYS A 62 9.92 3.50 -0.47
C LYS A 62 9.99 2.02 -0.15
N ALA A 63 9.00 1.47 0.56
CA ALA A 63 8.93 0.02 0.75
C ALA A 63 8.52 -0.69 -0.53
N PHE A 64 7.99 0.05 -1.50
CA PHE A 64 7.50 -0.53 -2.73
C PHE A 64 8.52 -0.43 -3.85
N LYS A 65 8.62 -1.51 -4.62
CA LYS A 65 9.25 -1.47 -5.92
C LYS A 65 8.11 -1.30 -6.91
N VAL A 66 8.17 -0.26 -7.71
CA VAL A 66 7.11 0.04 -8.66
C VAL A 66 7.57 -0.33 -10.05
N TYR A 67 6.81 -1.18 -10.71
CA TYR A 67 7.11 -1.60 -12.07
C TYR A 67 6.11 -0.91 -12.99
N THR A 68 6.57 0.14 -13.66
CA THR A 68 5.69 0.96 -14.47
C THR A 68 5.17 0.24 -15.70
N ALA A 69 5.92 -0.73 -16.21
CA ALA A 69 5.51 -1.43 -17.41
C ALA A 69 4.21 -2.20 -17.23
N ASN A 70 3.96 -2.70 -16.02
CA ASN A 70 2.74 -3.45 -15.77
C ASN A 70 2.02 -2.95 -14.51
N ALA A 71 2.33 -1.72 -14.09
CA ALA A 71 1.63 -1.06 -13.00
C ALA A 71 1.51 -1.94 -11.76
N GLN A 72 2.65 -2.53 -11.37
CA GLN A 72 2.66 -3.44 -10.24
C GLN A 72 3.46 -2.86 -9.10
N PHE A 73 2.94 -3.06 -7.89
CA PHE A 73 3.67 -2.72 -6.67
C PHE A 73 4.17 -4.01 -6.04
N LYS A 74 5.46 -4.07 -5.69
CA LYS A 74 6.02 -5.21 -4.97
C LYS A 74 6.59 -4.78 -3.65
N ILE A 75 6.35 -5.57 -2.61
CA ILE A 75 6.92 -5.33 -1.30
C ILE A 75 7.50 -6.61 -0.74
N LYS A 76 8.40 -6.46 0.24
CA LYS A 76 9.04 -7.60 0.89
C LYS A 76 8.25 -7.99 2.13
N LYS A 77 7.06 -8.48 1.94
CA LYS A 77 6.24 -8.97 3.04
C LYS A 77 5.68 -10.31 2.62
N THR A 78 5.47 -11.19 3.57
CA THR A 78 4.81 -12.45 3.26
C THR A 78 3.32 -12.31 3.48
N LYS A 79 2.57 -13.19 2.83
CA LYS A 79 1.14 -13.24 3.01
C LYS A 79 0.81 -13.52 4.47
N GLU A 80 1.60 -14.39 5.10
CA GLU A 80 1.40 -14.75 6.51
C GLU A 80 1.59 -13.55 7.43
N GLU A 81 2.57 -12.70 7.12
CA GLU A 81 2.78 -11.49 7.92
C GLU A 81 1.57 -10.59 7.90
N LEU A 82 0.94 -10.45 6.73
CA LEU A 82 -0.26 -9.63 6.64
C LEU A 82 -1.45 -10.29 7.31
N GLU A 83 -1.53 -11.62 7.25
CA GLU A 83 -2.62 -12.32 7.90
C GLU A 83 -2.56 -12.22 9.41
N GLU A 84 -1.35 -12.18 9.95
CA GLU A 84 -1.17 -12.13 11.40
C GLU A 84 -1.18 -10.71 11.94
N ALA A 85 -0.84 -9.72 11.14
CA ALA A 85 -0.83 -8.34 11.59
C ALA A 85 -2.26 -7.81 11.70
N PRO A 86 -2.53 -6.95 12.66
CA PRO A 86 -3.91 -6.49 12.89
C PRO A 86 -4.45 -5.52 11.85
N GLY A 87 -3.57 -4.84 11.13
CA GLY A 87 -4.01 -3.75 10.28
C GLY A 87 -4.47 -2.57 11.12
N PHE A 88 -4.79 -1.45 10.47
CA PHE A 88 -5.32 -0.31 11.22
C PHE A 88 -6.83 -0.21 10.98
N ASP A 89 -7.49 0.47 11.93
CA ASP A 89 -8.93 0.63 11.88
C ASP A 89 -9.30 1.63 10.79
N LYS A 90 -10.24 1.28 9.94
CA LYS A 90 -10.68 2.16 8.86
C LYS A 90 -11.25 3.49 9.36
N ASN A 91 -11.57 3.57 10.64
CA ASN A 91 -12.08 4.80 11.24
C ASN A 91 -11.00 5.55 12.01
N ASN A 92 -9.75 5.07 12.00
CA ASN A 92 -8.69 5.68 12.77
C ASN A 92 -7.38 5.53 12.01
N TRP A 93 -7.22 6.33 10.98
CA TRP A 93 -6.06 6.25 10.10
C TRP A 93 -4.83 6.84 10.76
N PRO A 94 -3.67 6.19 10.63
CA PRO A 94 -2.44 6.72 11.23
C PRO A 94 -1.96 7.97 10.51
N GLU A 95 -1.13 8.75 11.20
CA GLU A 95 -0.55 9.93 10.58
C GLU A 95 0.68 9.59 9.76
N THR A 96 1.39 8.53 10.15
CA THR A 96 2.55 8.05 9.40
C THR A 96 2.53 6.54 9.40
N SER A 97 3.31 5.95 8.49
CA SER A 97 3.41 4.49 8.46
C SER A 97 4.15 3.96 9.68
N SER A 98 5.05 4.75 10.26
CA SER A 98 5.84 4.29 11.40
C SER A 98 5.01 4.17 12.68
N ASP A 99 3.89 4.88 12.76
CA ASP A 99 3.05 4.79 13.93
C ASP A 99 2.35 3.46 14.05
N TYR A 100 2.39 2.71 12.98
CA TYR A 100 1.58 1.52 12.88
C TYR A 100 2.41 0.24 12.94
N TRP A 101 3.54 0.22 12.30
CA TRP A 101 4.44 -0.92 12.31
C TRP A 101 5.50 -0.78 13.42
#